data_baf65a07a43e747409ca0bfa86ac4f8b
#
_entry.id   baf65a07a43e747409ca0bfa86ac4f8b
#
_cell.length_a   1.000
_cell.length_b   1.000
_cell.length_c   1.000
_cell.angle_alpha   90.00
_cell.angle_beta   90.00
_cell.angle_gamma   90.00
#
_symmetry.space_group_name_H-M   'P 1'
#
loop_
_entity.id
_entity.type
_entity.pdbx_description
1 polymer ?
#
loop_
_entity_poly.entity_id
_entity_poly.type
_entity_poly.pdbx_seq_one_letter_code
_entity_poly.pdbx_strand_id
1 'polypeptide(L)'
;MTSFPLASDARTFEKFTTDGIARRHRGCTFVANVVEDSPSYDICKRIQDDAVEHGMAQHFALLPPSSYHMTVFPGLKDRRFIGEEDRWPDWLKPASDMTEAVEMIRTRLVAERETIPDLPPLRMKPDYVYNLGISLTVHLVPADEDMARQLNEFRTRLRDVLEIKDQHFDTYRFHCSLGYRLTASETTEQVNSELAERYSAWVQEIDTFDLE
;
A
#
# COMPACT_ATOMS: atom_id res chain seq x y z
N MET A 1 -31.02 -7.26 6.55
CA MET A 1 -29.62 -6.84 6.43
C MET A 1 -29.60 -5.33 6.48
N THR A 2 -29.03 -4.74 7.51
CA THR A 2 -28.79 -3.29 7.58
C THR A 2 -27.69 -2.96 6.57
N SER A 3 -28.02 -2.23 5.50
CA SER A 3 -27.00 -1.76 4.57
C SER A 3 -26.35 -0.52 5.16
N PHE A 4 -25.07 -0.56 5.40
CA PHE A 4 -24.29 0.60 5.80
C PHE A 4 -24.03 1.51 4.59
N PRO A 5 -23.94 2.85 4.78
CA PRO A 5 -23.51 3.72 3.72
C PRO A 5 -22.09 3.36 3.24
N LEU A 6 -21.82 3.57 1.94
CA LEU A 6 -20.51 3.28 1.35
C LEU A 6 -19.43 4.27 1.84
N ALA A 7 -18.18 3.81 1.89
CA ALA A 7 -17.03 4.67 2.15
C ALA A 7 -16.92 5.76 1.08
N SER A 8 -16.38 6.92 1.46
CA SER A 8 -16.27 8.08 0.57
C SER A 8 -15.11 7.97 -0.44
N ASP A 9 -14.14 7.08 -0.24
CA ASP A 9 -13.02 6.93 -1.15
C ASP A 9 -13.39 6.13 -2.40
N ALA A 10 -13.68 6.84 -3.48
CA ALA A 10 -14.01 6.26 -4.77
C ALA A 10 -12.92 5.34 -5.33
N ARG A 11 -11.63 5.54 -4.95
CA ARG A 11 -10.50 4.70 -5.39
C ARG A 11 -10.57 3.28 -4.82
N THR A 12 -11.19 3.11 -3.66
CA THR A 12 -11.46 1.77 -3.11
C THR A 12 -12.32 0.95 -4.08
N PHE A 13 -13.34 1.58 -4.69
CA PHE A 13 -14.26 0.91 -5.60
C PHE A 13 -13.73 0.73 -7.03
N GLU A 14 -12.57 1.28 -7.35
CA GLU A 14 -11.79 0.86 -8.52
C GLU A 14 -11.16 -0.53 -8.33
N LYS A 15 -10.80 -0.88 -7.08
CA LYS A 15 -10.13 -2.13 -6.69
C LYS A 15 -11.10 -3.22 -6.26
N PHE A 16 -12.24 -2.85 -5.68
CA PHE A 16 -13.21 -3.77 -5.10
C PHE A 16 -14.65 -3.40 -5.51
N THR A 17 -15.52 -4.40 -5.48
CA THR A 17 -16.96 -4.17 -5.52
C THR A 17 -17.45 -3.71 -4.14
N THR A 18 -18.70 -3.27 -4.05
CA THR A 18 -19.31 -2.83 -2.78
C THR A 18 -19.45 -3.95 -1.73
N ASP A 19 -19.40 -5.19 -2.18
CA ASP A 19 -19.40 -6.42 -1.36
C ASP A 19 -18.01 -7.02 -1.17
N GLY A 20 -16.94 -6.26 -1.51
CA GLY A 20 -15.55 -6.60 -1.21
C GLY A 20 -14.87 -7.56 -2.19
N ILE A 21 -15.52 -7.89 -3.31
CA ILE A 21 -14.91 -8.74 -4.34
C ILE A 21 -13.85 -7.95 -5.11
N ALA A 22 -12.65 -8.50 -5.24
CA ALA A 22 -11.56 -7.86 -5.97
C ALA A 22 -11.90 -7.68 -7.47
N ARG A 23 -11.61 -6.49 -7.99
CA ARG A 23 -11.72 -6.14 -9.39
C ARG A 23 -10.35 -6.20 -10.07
N ARG A 24 -10.35 -6.42 -11.38
CA ARG A 24 -9.13 -6.30 -12.17
C ARG A 24 -8.66 -4.84 -12.16
N HIS A 25 -7.60 -4.57 -11.40
CA HIS A 25 -6.99 -3.26 -11.27
C HIS A 25 -5.59 -3.29 -11.90
N ARG A 26 -5.49 -2.83 -13.16
CA ARG A 26 -4.24 -2.87 -13.92
C ARG A 26 -3.29 -1.76 -13.49
N GLY A 27 -2.03 -2.13 -13.25
CA GLY A 27 -0.98 -1.21 -12.89
C GLY A 27 0.34 -1.93 -12.71
N CYS A 28 1.37 -1.17 -12.38
CA CYS A 28 2.65 -1.65 -11.89
C CYS A 28 3.03 -0.86 -10.65
N THR A 29 3.73 -1.51 -9.73
CA THR A 29 4.24 -0.88 -8.51
C THR A 29 5.49 -1.63 -8.05
N PHE A 30 6.35 -0.95 -7.31
CA PHE A 30 7.53 -1.55 -6.70
C PHE A 30 7.20 -1.86 -5.25
N VAL A 31 7.21 -3.11 -4.89
CA VAL A 31 6.83 -3.59 -3.57
C VAL A 31 7.95 -4.37 -2.91
N ALA A 32 7.93 -4.41 -1.60
CA ALA A 32 8.62 -5.39 -0.78
C ALA A 32 7.55 -6.21 -0.06
N ASN A 33 7.59 -7.52 -0.23
CA ASN A 33 6.62 -8.41 0.40
C ASN A 33 6.93 -8.60 1.88
N VAL A 34 5.90 -8.81 2.69
CA VAL A 34 6.09 -9.26 4.07
C VAL A 34 6.55 -10.71 4.04
N VAL A 35 7.66 -11.00 4.72
CA VAL A 35 8.22 -12.36 4.75
C VAL A 35 7.22 -13.29 5.43
N GLU A 36 6.82 -14.37 4.73
CA GLU A 36 5.92 -15.39 5.29
C GLU A 36 6.56 -16.06 6.52
N ASP A 37 5.74 -16.44 7.48
CA ASP A 37 6.16 -17.06 8.75
C ASP A 37 7.11 -16.20 9.61
N SER A 38 7.17 -14.88 9.35
CA SER A 38 7.89 -13.92 10.18
C SER A 38 7.00 -13.34 11.30
N PRO A 39 7.60 -12.75 12.35
CA PRO A 39 6.85 -12.00 13.37
C PRO A 39 5.94 -10.92 12.76
N SER A 40 6.38 -10.26 11.70
CA SER A 40 5.61 -9.23 10.98
C SER A 40 4.38 -9.81 10.28
N TYR A 41 4.52 -10.98 9.68
CA TYR A 41 3.41 -11.69 9.04
C TYR A 41 2.39 -12.14 10.09
N ASP A 42 2.86 -12.74 11.19
CA ASP A 42 2.01 -13.24 12.26
C ASP A 42 1.21 -12.11 12.93
N ILE A 43 1.85 -10.96 13.19
CA ILE A 43 1.16 -9.81 13.77
C ILE A 43 0.11 -9.22 12.82
N CYS A 44 0.41 -9.12 11.53
CA CYS A 44 -0.55 -8.67 10.52
C CYS A 44 -1.77 -9.61 10.44
N LYS A 45 -1.52 -10.91 10.45
CA LYS A 45 -2.57 -11.92 10.46
C LYS A 45 -3.40 -11.87 11.74
N ARG A 46 -2.77 -11.78 12.92
CA ARG A 46 -3.45 -11.61 14.21
C ARG A 46 -4.37 -10.40 14.23
N ILE A 47 -3.93 -9.26 13.69
CA ILE A 47 -4.75 -8.03 13.58
C ILE A 47 -5.97 -8.29 12.70
N GLN A 48 -5.78 -8.95 11.57
CA GLN A 48 -6.89 -9.23 10.64
C GLN A 48 -7.90 -10.20 11.26
N ASP A 49 -7.42 -11.26 11.91
CA ASP A 49 -8.26 -12.25 12.59
C ASP A 49 -9.08 -11.60 13.74
N ASP A 50 -8.45 -10.79 14.59
CA ASP A 50 -9.14 -10.07 15.67
C ASP A 50 -10.16 -9.05 15.12
N ALA A 51 -9.85 -8.35 14.02
CA ALA A 51 -10.81 -7.46 13.37
C ALA A 51 -12.06 -8.23 12.87
N VAL A 52 -11.87 -9.44 12.34
CA VAL A 52 -12.98 -10.32 11.94
C VAL A 52 -13.81 -10.74 13.17
N GLU A 53 -13.18 -11.15 14.27
CA GLU A 53 -13.86 -11.53 15.52
C GLU A 53 -14.68 -10.37 16.13
N HIS A 54 -14.23 -9.13 15.95
CA HIS A 54 -14.97 -7.93 16.35
C HIS A 54 -16.00 -7.44 15.32
N GLY A 55 -16.36 -8.28 14.34
CA GLY A 55 -17.42 -8.00 13.38
C GLY A 55 -17.04 -6.99 12.30
N MET A 56 -15.74 -6.70 12.13
CA MET A 56 -15.28 -5.71 11.15
C MET A 56 -15.25 -6.23 9.71
N ALA A 57 -15.35 -7.55 9.51
CA ALA A 57 -15.30 -8.17 8.17
C ALA A 57 -16.32 -7.60 7.17
N GLN A 58 -17.52 -7.23 7.65
CA GLN A 58 -18.57 -6.63 6.80
C GLN A 58 -18.25 -5.20 6.33
N HIS A 59 -17.23 -4.57 6.90
CA HIS A 59 -16.83 -3.19 6.63
C HIS A 59 -15.60 -3.08 5.75
N PHE A 60 -14.90 -4.19 5.49
CA PHE A 60 -13.63 -4.21 4.77
C PHE A 60 -13.59 -5.23 3.65
N ALA A 61 -12.92 -4.88 2.55
CA ALA A 61 -12.32 -5.85 1.64
C ALA A 61 -10.98 -6.28 2.26
N LEU A 62 -10.99 -7.39 3.02
CA LEU A 62 -9.77 -7.94 3.63
C LEU A 62 -8.86 -8.51 2.55
N LEU A 63 -7.56 -8.24 2.68
CA LEU A 63 -6.56 -8.75 1.74
C LEU A 63 -6.10 -10.16 2.17
N PRO A 64 -5.84 -11.06 1.21
CA PRO A 64 -5.24 -12.35 1.56
C PRO A 64 -3.83 -12.13 2.15
N PRO A 65 -3.45 -12.86 3.22
CA PRO A 65 -2.15 -12.69 3.87
C PRO A 65 -0.95 -12.81 2.92
N SER A 66 -1.03 -13.68 1.91
CA SER A 66 -0.01 -13.82 0.86
C SER A 66 0.20 -12.60 -0.01
N SER A 67 -0.62 -11.55 0.14
CA SER A 67 -0.48 -10.28 -0.58
C SER A 67 0.02 -9.13 0.30
N TYR A 68 0.38 -9.38 1.55
CA TYR A 68 0.90 -8.35 2.43
C TYR A 68 2.23 -7.80 1.88
N HIS A 69 2.29 -6.51 1.68
CA HIS A 69 3.47 -5.83 1.14
C HIS A 69 3.54 -4.37 1.58
N MET A 70 4.73 -3.82 1.51
CA MET A 70 4.95 -2.38 1.54
C MET A 70 5.24 -1.87 0.12
N THR A 71 4.59 -0.81 -0.30
CA THR A 71 4.96 -0.13 -1.54
C THR A 71 6.20 0.72 -1.32
N VAL A 72 7.28 0.39 -2.00
CA VAL A 72 8.54 1.14 -2.00
C VAL A 72 8.41 2.38 -2.89
N PHE A 73 7.89 2.19 -4.10
CA PHE A 73 7.63 3.28 -5.04
C PHE A 73 6.32 3.05 -5.79
N PRO A 74 5.35 3.96 -5.68
CA PRO A 74 4.10 3.86 -6.41
C PRO A 74 4.37 4.07 -7.91
N GLY A 75 4.22 3.00 -8.69
CA GLY A 75 4.32 3.05 -10.14
C GLY A 75 3.11 3.70 -10.78
N LEU A 76 2.66 3.18 -11.90
CA LEU A 76 1.50 3.67 -12.63
C LEU A 76 0.35 2.67 -12.58
N LYS A 77 -0.86 3.21 -12.58
CA LYS A 77 -2.08 2.49 -12.86
C LYS A 77 -2.57 2.86 -14.27
N ASP A 78 -3.51 2.07 -14.78
CA ASP A 78 -4.16 2.38 -16.05
C ASP A 78 -4.69 3.82 -16.02
N ARG A 79 -4.35 4.61 -17.05
CA ARG A 79 -4.72 6.04 -17.13
C ARG A 79 -6.22 6.33 -17.07
N ARG A 80 -7.06 5.29 -17.22
CA ARG A 80 -8.51 5.40 -17.05
C ARG A 80 -8.96 5.49 -15.61
N PHE A 81 -8.09 5.20 -14.64
CA PHE A 81 -8.40 5.35 -13.23
C PHE A 81 -8.27 6.80 -12.77
N ILE A 82 -8.99 7.13 -11.71
CA ILE A 82 -9.12 8.50 -11.20
C ILE A 82 -7.74 9.11 -10.87
N GLY A 83 -7.40 10.20 -11.55
CA GLY A 83 -6.18 10.96 -11.33
C GLY A 83 -4.88 10.31 -11.84
N GLU A 84 -4.98 9.22 -12.60
CA GLU A 84 -3.80 8.54 -13.12
C GLU A 84 -3.29 9.12 -14.45
N GLU A 85 -4.15 9.71 -15.29
CA GLU A 85 -3.75 10.26 -16.58
C GLU A 85 -2.64 11.32 -16.46
N ASP A 86 -2.74 12.23 -15.48
CA ASP A 86 -1.76 13.29 -15.23
C ASP A 86 -0.42 12.78 -14.71
N ARG A 87 -0.37 11.55 -14.19
CA ARG A 87 0.86 10.91 -13.70
C ARG A 87 1.69 10.28 -14.81
N TRP A 88 1.06 10.00 -15.96
CA TRP A 88 1.75 9.36 -17.07
C TRP A 88 2.76 10.31 -17.72
N PRO A 89 4.04 9.93 -17.82
CA PRO A 89 5.04 10.73 -18.50
C PRO A 89 4.84 10.71 -20.01
N ASP A 90 5.35 11.73 -20.69
CA ASP A 90 5.13 11.90 -22.13
C ASP A 90 5.67 10.74 -22.96
N TRP A 91 6.77 10.13 -22.55
CA TRP A 91 7.37 9.00 -23.25
C TRP A 91 6.53 7.71 -23.19
N LEU A 92 5.58 7.60 -22.25
CA LEU A 92 4.62 6.48 -22.14
C LEU A 92 3.29 6.75 -22.86
N LYS A 93 3.01 7.97 -23.30
CA LYS A 93 1.77 8.30 -24.00
C LYS A 93 1.51 7.46 -25.25
N PRO A 94 2.53 7.02 -26.02
CA PRO A 94 2.31 6.15 -27.19
C PRO A 94 1.80 4.75 -26.83
N ALA A 95 1.95 4.27 -25.59
CA ALA A 95 1.48 2.95 -25.19
C ALA A 95 -0.04 2.81 -25.40
N SER A 96 -0.45 1.76 -26.09
CA SER A 96 -1.85 1.52 -26.43
C SER A 96 -2.65 1.05 -25.20
N ASP A 97 -1.99 0.33 -24.28
CA ASP A 97 -2.58 -0.16 -23.05
C ASP A 97 -1.54 -0.29 -21.92
N MET A 98 -1.99 -0.71 -20.73
CA MET A 98 -1.12 -0.87 -19.57
C MET A 98 -0.08 -2.00 -19.74
N THR A 99 -0.34 -3.01 -20.58
CA THR A 99 0.61 -4.08 -20.84
C THR A 99 1.81 -3.56 -21.61
N GLU A 100 1.57 -2.80 -22.67
CA GLU A 100 2.63 -2.14 -23.44
C GLU A 100 3.39 -1.13 -22.58
N ALA A 101 2.70 -0.34 -21.77
CA ALA A 101 3.32 0.59 -20.85
C ALA A 101 4.28 -0.10 -19.86
N VAL A 102 3.91 -1.24 -19.30
CA VAL A 102 4.76 -2.04 -18.40
C VAL A 102 6.01 -2.53 -19.12
N GLU A 103 5.90 -3.00 -20.36
CA GLU A 103 7.07 -3.43 -21.15
C GLU A 103 8.00 -2.26 -21.50
N MET A 104 7.48 -1.08 -21.80
CA MET A 104 8.27 0.13 -22.00
C MET A 104 8.99 0.53 -20.69
N ILE A 105 8.31 0.48 -19.54
CA ILE A 105 8.90 0.75 -18.23
C ILE A 105 10.03 -0.25 -17.96
N ARG A 106 9.79 -1.54 -18.16
CA ARG A 106 10.80 -2.59 -17.97
C ARG A 106 12.04 -2.34 -18.84
N THR A 107 11.85 -2.02 -20.12
CA THR A 107 12.94 -1.73 -21.06
C THR A 107 13.76 -0.54 -20.58
N ARG A 108 13.11 0.55 -20.14
CA ARG A 108 13.79 1.75 -19.62
C ARG A 108 14.56 1.45 -18.33
N LEU A 109 13.99 0.68 -17.40
CA LEU A 109 14.68 0.26 -16.18
C LEU A 109 15.92 -0.59 -16.46
N VAL A 110 15.85 -1.50 -17.43
CA VAL A 110 17.01 -2.30 -17.84
C VAL A 110 18.11 -1.41 -18.46
N ALA A 111 17.73 -0.46 -19.32
CA ALA A 111 18.68 0.47 -19.93
C ALA A 111 19.36 1.40 -18.91
N GLU A 112 18.65 1.78 -17.86
CA GLU A 112 19.14 2.70 -16.83
C GLU A 112 19.65 1.98 -15.56
N ARG A 113 19.75 0.64 -15.57
CA ARG A 113 20.06 -0.17 -14.39
C ARG A 113 21.28 0.30 -13.61
N GLU A 114 22.35 0.63 -14.32
CA GLU A 114 23.63 1.09 -13.73
C GLU A 114 23.52 2.45 -13.01
N THR A 115 22.46 3.19 -13.29
CA THR A 115 22.23 4.51 -12.69
C THR A 115 21.28 4.45 -11.48
N ILE A 116 20.59 3.32 -11.29
CA ILE A 116 19.68 3.11 -10.17
C ILE A 116 20.49 2.46 -9.05
N PRO A 117 20.58 3.08 -7.85
CA PRO A 117 21.31 2.50 -6.73
C PRO A 117 20.68 1.16 -6.32
N ASP A 118 21.49 0.26 -5.81
CA ASP A 118 20.97 -0.93 -5.17
C ASP A 118 20.24 -0.54 -3.87
N LEU A 119 19.08 -1.12 -3.66
CA LEU A 119 18.36 -0.98 -2.42
C LEU A 119 18.86 -2.07 -1.46
N PRO A 120 19.42 -1.70 -0.30
CA PRO A 120 19.83 -2.70 0.69
C PRO A 120 18.61 -3.40 1.30
N PRO A 121 18.81 -4.49 2.07
CA PRO A 121 17.72 -5.08 2.84
C PRO A 121 16.96 -4.01 3.63
N LEU A 122 15.65 -3.99 3.47
CA LEU A 122 14.80 -2.96 4.06
C LEU A 122 14.73 -3.14 5.59
N ARG A 123 15.11 -2.10 6.30
CA ARG A 123 14.98 -2.01 7.75
C ARG A 123 13.86 -1.02 8.06
N MET A 124 12.66 -1.54 8.22
CA MET A 124 11.48 -0.75 8.57
C MET A 124 11.02 -1.10 9.98
N LYS A 125 10.38 -0.15 10.65
CA LYS A 125 9.72 -0.35 11.94
C LYS A 125 8.23 -0.10 11.78
N PRO A 126 7.37 -0.90 12.42
CA PRO A 126 5.98 -0.54 12.54
C PRO A 126 5.84 0.61 13.54
N ASP A 127 4.94 1.54 13.24
CA ASP A 127 4.73 2.73 14.06
C ASP A 127 3.34 2.68 14.73
N TYR A 128 2.28 2.63 13.93
CA TYR A 128 0.92 2.50 14.43
C TYR A 128 0.00 1.85 13.38
N VAL A 129 -1.21 1.49 13.79
CA VAL A 129 -2.28 1.09 12.86
C VAL A 129 -3.23 2.27 12.65
N TYR A 130 -3.59 2.55 11.40
CA TYR A 130 -4.51 3.63 11.07
C TYR A 130 -5.86 3.43 11.75
N ASN A 131 -6.56 4.55 12.00
CA ASN A 131 -7.94 4.47 12.44
C ASN A 131 -8.77 3.61 11.48
N LEU A 132 -9.47 2.61 12.01
CA LEU A 132 -10.19 1.65 11.19
C LEU A 132 -11.34 2.28 10.38
N GLY A 133 -11.76 3.48 10.74
CA GLY A 133 -12.67 4.30 9.92
C GLY A 133 -12.09 4.68 8.56
N ILE A 134 -10.76 4.64 8.40
CA ILE A 134 -10.05 4.93 7.16
C ILE A 134 -9.66 3.65 6.41
N SER A 135 -8.88 2.80 7.08
CA SER A 135 -8.39 1.53 6.50
C SER A 135 -7.81 0.62 7.60
N LEU A 136 -7.72 -0.67 7.34
CA LEU A 136 -6.97 -1.60 8.17
C LEU A 136 -5.53 -1.67 7.63
N THR A 137 -4.66 -0.84 8.18
CA THR A 137 -3.33 -0.57 7.59
C THR A 137 -2.31 -0.29 8.68
N VAL A 138 -1.16 -0.96 8.61
CA VAL A 138 0.02 -0.73 9.47
C VAL A 138 0.87 0.37 8.85
N HIS A 139 1.11 1.45 9.58
CA HIS A 139 2.07 2.50 9.20
C HIS A 139 3.50 2.03 9.49
N LEU A 140 4.41 2.28 8.56
CA LEU A 140 5.81 1.88 8.65
C LEU A 140 6.71 3.11 8.52
N VAL A 141 7.81 3.09 9.28
CA VAL A 141 8.85 4.11 9.20
C VAL A 141 10.21 3.46 8.99
N PRO A 142 11.16 4.11 8.30
CA PRO A 142 12.54 3.63 8.25
C PRO A 142 13.11 3.47 9.67
N ALA A 143 13.89 2.41 9.91
CA ALA A 143 14.42 2.10 11.23
C ALA A 143 15.39 3.16 11.76
N ASP A 144 16.05 3.86 10.86
CA ASP A 144 17.07 4.89 11.15
C ASP A 144 17.20 5.89 9.98
N GLU A 145 17.95 6.96 10.20
CA GLU A 145 18.19 8.01 9.22
C GLU A 145 18.93 7.49 7.97
N ASP A 146 19.81 6.50 8.13
CA ASP A 146 20.54 5.92 7.00
C ASP A 146 19.59 5.15 6.07
N MET A 147 18.68 4.35 6.62
CA MET A 147 17.65 3.68 5.83
C MET A 147 16.71 4.68 5.17
N ALA A 148 16.33 5.75 5.87
CA ALA A 148 15.49 6.81 5.31
C ALA A 148 16.17 7.49 4.12
N ARG A 149 17.46 7.78 4.22
CA ARG A 149 18.27 8.39 3.15
C ARG A 149 18.37 7.46 1.94
N GLN A 150 18.76 6.19 2.15
CA GLN A 150 18.92 5.22 1.05
C GLN A 150 17.60 4.96 0.31
N LEU A 151 16.51 4.84 1.06
CA LEU A 151 15.18 4.66 0.49
C LEU A 151 14.74 5.88 -0.33
N ASN A 152 15.03 7.08 0.17
CA ASN A 152 14.74 8.32 -0.55
C ASN A 152 15.60 8.47 -1.82
N GLU A 153 16.88 8.13 -1.77
CA GLU A 153 17.79 8.14 -2.94
C GLU A 153 17.29 7.17 -4.02
N PHE A 154 16.97 5.95 -3.64
CA PHE A 154 16.40 4.93 -4.55
C PHE A 154 15.10 5.41 -5.19
N ARG A 155 14.16 5.90 -4.41
CA ARG A 155 12.86 6.40 -4.88
C ARG A 155 13.02 7.61 -5.79
N THR A 156 13.91 8.55 -5.43
CA THR A 156 14.21 9.72 -6.25
C THR A 156 14.77 9.30 -7.60
N ARG A 157 15.71 8.35 -7.62
CA ARG A 157 16.25 7.87 -8.88
C ARG A 157 15.21 7.16 -9.75
N LEU A 158 14.35 6.33 -9.15
CA LEU A 158 13.23 5.71 -9.89
C LEU A 158 12.29 6.77 -10.48
N ARG A 159 11.93 7.80 -9.70
CA ARG A 159 11.11 8.91 -10.18
C ARG A 159 11.76 9.60 -11.38
N ASP A 160 13.05 9.90 -11.28
CA ASP A 160 13.78 10.62 -12.32
C ASP A 160 13.95 9.77 -13.59
N VAL A 161 14.24 8.46 -13.44
CA VAL A 161 14.32 7.53 -14.57
C VAL A 161 12.96 7.35 -15.23
N LEU A 162 11.90 7.17 -14.44
CA LEU A 162 10.57 6.89 -14.97
C LEU A 162 9.78 8.16 -15.32
N GLU A 163 10.21 9.32 -14.84
CA GLU A 163 9.53 10.62 -15.04
C GLU A 163 8.07 10.61 -14.57
N ILE A 164 7.74 9.71 -13.63
CA ILE A 164 6.40 9.60 -13.08
C ILE A 164 6.11 10.80 -12.17
N LYS A 165 5.02 11.49 -12.45
CA LYS A 165 4.56 12.61 -11.65
C LYS A 165 3.81 12.08 -10.43
N ASP A 166 4.29 12.40 -9.23
CA ASP A 166 3.64 12.06 -7.98
C ASP A 166 3.62 13.29 -7.06
N GLN A 167 2.42 13.86 -6.87
CA GLN A 167 2.20 15.03 -6.01
C GLN A 167 2.46 14.73 -4.52
N HIS A 168 2.46 13.45 -4.14
CA HIS A 168 2.65 13.00 -2.76
C HIS A 168 4.02 12.36 -2.53
N PHE A 169 4.96 12.52 -3.48
CA PHE A 169 6.27 11.86 -3.39
C PHE A 169 6.99 12.15 -2.08
N ASP A 170 7.09 13.43 -1.70
CA ASP A 170 7.83 13.89 -0.50
C ASP A 170 7.06 13.63 0.81
N THR A 171 5.75 13.45 0.73
CA THR A 171 4.87 13.16 1.88
C THR A 171 4.39 11.73 1.94
N TYR A 172 5.02 10.86 1.15
CA TYR A 172 4.62 9.46 1.05
C TYR A 172 4.81 8.74 2.40
N ARG A 173 3.78 8.06 2.86
CA ARG A 173 3.79 7.27 4.09
C ARG A 173 3.87 5.80 3.75
N PHE A 174 4.96 5.16 4.16
CA PHE A 174 5.11 3.72 3.98
C PHE A 174 4.09 2.98 4.84
N HIS A 175 3.53 1.92 4.29
CA HIS A 175 2.48 1.18 4.99
C HIS A 175 2.31 -0.22 4.39
N CYS A 176 1.76 -1.13 5.21
CA CYS A 176 1.24 -2.42 4.80
C CYS A 176 -0.28 -2.43 4.98
N SER A 177 -1.01 -2.61 3.90
CA SER A 177 -2.48 -2.68 3.92
C SER A 177 -2.92 -4.11 4.20
N LEU A 178 -3.83 -4.29 5.16
CA LEU A 178 -4.48 -5.56 5.51
C LEU A 178 -5.93 -5.60 5.03
N GLY A 179 -6.54 -4.43 4.79
CA GLY A 179 -7.91 -4.33 4.29
C GLY A 179 -8.29 -2.91 3.89
N TYR A 180 -9.18 -2.81 2.92
CA TYR A 180 -9.72 -1.55 2.41
C TYR A 180 -11.13 -1.31 2.94
N ARG A 181 -11.41 -0.12 3.47
CA ARG A 181 -12.72 0.24 4.00
C ARG A 181 -13.76 0.31 2.88
N LEU A 182 -14.88 -0.42 3.05
CA LEU A 182 -16.01 -0.45 2.09
C LEU A 182 -17.18 0.42 2.54
N THR A 183 -17.34 0.62 3.84
CA THR A 183 -18.50 1.33 4.39
C THR A 183 -18.10 2.53 5.21
N ALA A 184 -18.84 3.63 5.11
CA ALA A 184 -18.77 4.70 6.09
C ALA A 184 -19.50 4.24 7.37
N SER A 185 -18.92 4.54 8.55
CA SER A 185 -19.53 4.14 9.80
C SER A 185 -19.32 5.22 10.86
N GLU A 186 -20.30 6.06 11.02
CA GLU A 186 -20.34 7.03 12.12
C GLU A 186 -20.62 6.35 13.47
N THR A 187 -21.35 5.23 13.44
CA THR A 187 -21.79 4.52 14.66
C THR A 187 -20.71 3.66 15.31
N THR A 188 -19.55 3.54 14.68
CA THR A 188 -18.43 2.69 15.16
C THR A 188 -17.14 3.47 15.36
N GLU A 189 -17.17 4.79 15.44
CA GLU A 189 -15.95 5.60 15.58
C GLU A 189 -15.17 5.26 16.85
N GLN A 190 -15.86 5.09 17.97
CA GLN A 190 -15.23 4.67 19.21
C GLN A 190 -14.59 3.29 19.07
N VAL A 191 -15.29 2.29 18.52
CA VAL A 191 -14.77 0.93 18.30
C VAL A 191 -13.60 0.97 17.33
N ASN A 192 -13.69 1.76 16.26
CA ASN A 192 -12.60 1.93 15.29
C ASN A 192 -11.32 2.46 15.97
N SER A 193 -11.44 3.41 16.87
CA SER A 193 -10.30 4.00 17.61
C SER A 193 -9.74 3.02 18.63
N GLU A 194 -10.58 2.36 19.44
CA GLU A 194 -10.16 1.37 20.44
C GLU A 194 -9.41 0.20 19.80
N LEU A 195 -9.89 -0.31 18.67
CA LEU A 195 -9.19 -1.37 17.92
C LEU A 195 -7.88 -0.87 17.32
N ALA A 196 -7.86 0.33 16.76
CA ALA A 196 -6.62 0.90 16.20
C ALA A 196 -5.55 1.11 17.27
N GLU A 197 -5.91 1.56 18.47
CA GLU A 197 -5.00 1.69 19.61
C GLU A 197 -4.46 0.32 20.06
N ARG A 198 -5.34 -0.69 20.18
CA ARG A 198 -4.95 -2.07 20.51
C ARG A 198 -3.96 -2.62 19.48
N TYR A 199 -4.27 -2.49 18.19
CA TYR A 199 -3.42 -3.00 17.13
C TYR A 199 -2.10 -2.23 17.02
N SER A 200 -2.11 -0.94 17.31
CA SER A 200 -0.89 -0.14 17.40
C SER A 200 0.02 -0.63 18.52
N ALA A 201 -0.54 -1.00 19.67
CA ALA A 201 0.25 -1.62 20.75
C ALA A 201 0.84 -2.96 20.30
N TRP A 202 0.09 -3.79 19.57
CA TRP A 202 0.59 -5.08 19.08
C TRP A 202 1.73 -4.94 18.07
N VAL A 203 1.62 -4.02 17.10
CA VAL A 203 2.70 -3.84 16.11
C VAL A 203 3.97 -3.29 16.74
N GLN A 204 3.88 -2.60 17.88
CA GLN A 204 5.02 -2.12 18.64
C GLN A 204 5.70 -3.22 19.49
N GLU A 205 5.14 -4.44 19.54
CA GLU A 205 5.81 -5.59 20.14
C GLU A 205 6.99 -6.12 19.30
N ILE A 206 7.07 -5.73 18.03
CA ILE A 206 8.16 -6.11 17.11
C ILE A 206 9.05 -4.91 16.77
N ASP A 207 10.35 -5.10 16.82
CA ASP A 207 11.33 -4.05 16.56
C ASP A 207 11.57 -3.78 15.07
N THR A 208 11.34 -4.79 14.24
CA THR A 208 11.59 -4.74 12.79
C THR A 208 10.41 -5.32 12.05
N PHE A 209 10.05 -4.68 10.94
CA PHE A 209 9.04 -5.19 10.03
C PHE A 209 9.73 -5.92 8.87
N ASP A 210 9.57 -7.25 8.82
CA ASP A 210 10.31 -8.16 7.95
C ASP A 210 9.81 -8.07 6.50
N LEU A 211 10.65 -7.56 5.61
CA LEU A 211 10.35 -7.30 4.19
C LEU A 211 11.43 -7.89 3.28
N GLU A 212 11.00 -8.43 2.12
CA GLU A 212 11.85 -8.94 1.04
C GLU A 212 11.42 -8.46 -0.36
#